data_55e2c8426da770d84bcf0c3c3d9efd2b
#
_entry.id   55e2c8426da770d84bcf0c3c3d9efd2b
#
_cell.length_a   1.000
_cell.length_b   1.000
_cell.length_c   1.000
_cell.angle_alpha   90.00
_cell.angle_beta   90.00
_cell.angle_gamma   90.00
#
_symmetry.space_group_name_H-M   'P 1'
#
loop_
_entity.id
_entity.type
_entity.pdbx_description
1 polymer ?
#
loop_
_entity_poly.entity_id
_entity_poly.type
_entity_poly.pdbx_seq_one_letter_code
_entity_poly.pdbx_strand_id
1 'polypeptide(L)'
;MKTLVVGDLHLKQQFVLPHIDEMLAGDAEIGRIVFLGDACDDWGANEADELNAMEFYAKWVREHRGRGMRIDVLLGNHDFCYVRGKRGPGSIMSIMRNLRTILEDALQAKVACTVGPYLCSHAGVTGVWAKRFLADVPADAVAIAQRLNEMLTDSSYWGDLDSCPPSRGGWSLPGPLWADLRDMLDDALPGVPQIVGHSPVERVENYASGWMAAGRDPLWACDTMSLMSYGAPIGDGSMLLVDEPGATDGPTGLCGSCGSGAPGELCGLGASNGAVAAAETLEAHAVPFPGEGTFAEACKRYWEAR
;
A
#
# COMPACT_ATOMS: atom_id res chain seq x y z
N MET A 1 -14.72 -0.65 -13.18
CA MET A 1 -14.57 -0.50 -11.71
C MET A 1 -13.34 0.35 -11.47
N LYS A 2 -13.43 1.27 -10.52
CA LYS A 2 -12.28 2.12 -10.15
C LYS A 2 -11.71 1.70 -8.79
N THR A 3 -10.40 1.79 -8.66
CA THR A 3 -9.69 1.58 -7.40
C THR A 3 -9.09 2.91 -6.93
N LEU A 4 -9.45 3.33 -5.71
CA LEU A 4 -8.84 4.47 -5.04
C LEU A 4 -7.63 4.00 -4.24
N VAL A 5 -6.46 4.59 -4.49
CA VAL A 5 -5.23 4.32 -3.73
C VAL A 5 -4.89 5.51 -2.85
N VAL A 6 -4.71 5.27 -1.57
CA VAL A 6 -4.49 6.26 -0.51
C VAL A 6 -3.11 6.06 0.07
N GLY A 7 -2.33 7.12 0.16
CA GLY A 7 -0.99 7.12 0.77
C GLY A 7 -1.02 7.04 2.30
N ASP A 8 0.07 7.45 2.90
CA ASP A 8 0.38 7.33 4.30
C ASP A 8 -0.56 8.19 5.17
N LEU A 9 -1.27 7.58 6.12
CA LEU A 9 -2.28 8.29 6.91
C LEU A 9 -1.70 8.98 8.16
N HIS A 10 -0.74 8.38 8.83
CA HIS A 10 -0.10 8.92 10.03
C HIS A 10 -1.10 9.60 10.98
N LEU A 11 -2.02 8.81 11.53
CA LEU A 11 -3.09 9.20 12.48
C LEU A 11 -4.10 10.24 11.97
N LYS A 12 -4.17 10.48 10.65
CA LYS A 12 -5.12 11.43 10.03
C LYS A 12 -6.45 10.79 9.61
N GLN A 13 -6.71 9.55 10.04
CA GLN A 13 -7.89 8.78 9.69
C GLN A 13 -9.19 9.54 9.95
N GLN A 14 -9.27 10.25 11.09
CA GLN A 14 -10.50 10.92 11.50
C GLN A 14 -10.93 12.06 10.58
N PHE A 15 -10.01 12.63 9.80
CA PHE A 15 -10.40 13.63 8.82
C PHE A 15 -10.24 13.16 7.36
N VAL A 16 -9.36 12.19 7.06
CA VAL A 16 -9.21 11.67 5.70
C VAL A 16 -10.36 10.74 5.33
N LEU A 17 -10.76 9.82 6.21
CA LEU A 17 -11.80 8.84 5.88
C LEU A 17 -13.18 9.46 5.60
N PRO A 18 -13.65 10.50 6.30
CA PRO A 18 -14.88 11.21 5.91
C PRO A 18 -14.82 11.81 4.50
N HIS A 19 -13.66 12.31 4.07
CA HIS A 19 -13.50 12.80 2.70
C HIS A 19 -13.51 11.67 1.66
N ILE A 20 -13.00 10.50 2.01
CA ILE A 20 -13.17 9.31 1.17
C ILE A 20 -14.66 8.95 1.06
N ASP A 21 -15.44 9.04 2.15
CA ASP A 21 -16.90 8.83 2.11
C ASP A 21 -17.60 9.79 1.13
N GLU A 22 -17.16 11.04 1.06
CA GLU A 22 -17.67 12.01 0.08
C GLU A 22 -17.35 11.60 -1.36
N MET A 23 -16.13 11.10 -1.62
CA MET A 23 -15.75 10.59 -2.94
C MET A 23 -16.58 9.38 -3.34
N LEU A 24 -16.78 8.43 -2.43
CA LEU A 24 -17.60 7.24 -2.66
C LEU A 24 -19.08 7.58 -2.94
N ALA A 25 -19.57 8.63 -2.29
CA ALA A 25 -20.94 9.14 -2.55
C ALA A 25 -21.04 9.83 -3.92
N GLY A 26 -19.96 10.43 -4.39
CA GLY A 26 -19.87 11.14 -5.68
C GLY A 26 -19.57 10.24 -6.89
N ASP A 27 -18.91 9.10 -6.69
CA ASP A 27 -18.54 8.19 -7.76
C ASP A 27 -18.80 6.71 -7.36
N ALA A 28 -19.94 6.19 -7.80
CA ALA A 28 -20.36 4.81 -7.53
C ALA A 28 -19.52 3.74 -8.26
N GLU A 29 -18.61 4.13 -9.16
CA GLU A 29 -17.71 3.21 -9.85
C GLU A 29 -16.49 2.84 -9.00
N ILE A 30 -16.24 3.58 -7.90
CA ILE A 30 -15.19 3.23 -6.94
C ILE A 30 -15.65 2.01 -6.15
N GLY A 31 -15.17 0.84 -6.52
CA GLY A 31 -15.53 -0.44 -5.90
C GLY A 31 -14.42 -1.00 -5.00
N ARG A 32 -13.24 -0.36 -4.99
CA ARG A 32 -12.09 -0.81 -4.22
C ARG A 32 -11.28 0.35 -3.68
N ILE A 33 -10.70 0.15 -2.47
CA ILE A 33 -9.75 1.09 -1.86
C ILE A 33 -8.49 0.31 -1.44
N VAL A 34 -7.32 0.89 -1.68
CA VAL A 34 -6.02 0.39 -1.23
C VAL A 34 -5.36 1.47 -0.38
N PHE A 35 -5.05 1.16 0.87
CA PHE A 35 -4.22 1.98 1.75
C PHE A 35 -2.79 1.46 1.72
N LEU A 36 -1.81 2.33 1.47
CA LEU A 36 -0.42 1.94 1.22
C LEU A 36 0.43 1.74 2.49
N GLY A 37 -0.18 1.88 3.67
CA GLY A 37 0.51 1.70 4.96
C GLY A 37 0.75 3.00 5.70
N ASP A 38 1.56 2.91 6.75
CA ASP A 38 1.86 3.98 7.69
C ASP A 38 0.59 4.65 8.21
N ALA A 39 -0.30 3.81 8.74
CA ALA A 39 -1.49 4.26 9.45
C ALA A 39 -1.17 4.74 10.87
N CYS A 40 -0.15 4.13 11.48
CA CYS A 40 0.35 4.42 12.83
C CYS A 40 1.36 5.57 12.84
N ASP A 41 1.57 6.09 14.03
CA ASP A 41 2.58 7.08 14.40
C ASP A 41 2.47 8.43 13.67
N ASP A 42 2.51 9.51 14.43
CA ASP A 42 2.67 10.87 13.92
C ASP A 42 3.42 11.74 14.94
N TRP A 43 3.94 12.87 14.49
CA TRP A 43 4.70 13.80 15.31
C TRP A 43 3.91 14.23 16.56
N GLY A 44 4.50 14.01 17.75
CA GLY A 44 3.92 14.44 19.02
C GLY A 44 2.70 13.65 19.50
N ALA A 45 2.32 12.56 18.82
CA ALA A 45 1.19 11.72 19.21
C ALA A 45 1.42 11.06 20.58
N ASN A 46 0.35 10.91 21.35
CA ASN A 46 0.32 10.14 22.58
C ASN A 46 -0.50 8.84 22.40
N GLU A 47 -0.54 8.00 23.43
CA GLU A 47 -1.25 6.72 23.41
C GLU A 47 -2.74 6.85 23.05
N ALA A 48 -3.40 7.90 23.52
CA ALA A 48 -4.83 8.11 23.26
C ALA A 48 -5.07 8.54 21.81
N ASP A 49 -4.22 9.40 21.26
CA ASP A 49 -4.28 9.82 19.85
C ASP A 49 -4.16 8.60 18.94
N GLU A 50 -3.16 7.76 19.21
CA GLU A 50 -2.86 6.54 18.47
C GLU A 50 -4.02 5.56 18.49
N LEU A 51 -4.50 5.21 19.69
CA LEU A 51 -5.60 4.25 19.83
C LEU A 51 -6.90 4.77 19.22
N ASN A 52 -7.25 6.03 19.46
CA ASN A 52 -8.46 6.63 18.90
C ASN A 52 -8.46 6.62 17.37
N ALA A 53 -7.33 6.97 16.75
CA ALA A 53 -7.22 6.98 15.28
C ALA A 53 -7.31 5.56 14.72
N MET A 54 -6.60 4.61 15.30
CA MET A 54 -6.56 3.23 14.80
C MET A 54 -7.86 2.46 15.06
N GLU A 55 -8.55 2.68 16.19
CA GLU A 55 -9.88 2.12 16.45
C GLU A 55 -10.93 2.70 15.50
N PHE A 56 -10.87 4.00 15.23
CA PHE A 56 -11.73 4.65 14.24
C PHE A 56 -11.50 4.05 12.85
N TYR A 57 -10.24 3.88 12.43
CA TYR A 57 -9.87 3.25 11.17
C TYR A 57 -10.41 1.82 11.05
N ALA A 58 -10.17 0.99 12.05
CA ALA A 58 -10.65 -0.39 12.07
C ALA A 58 -12.18 -0.48 11.99
N LYS A 59 -12.89 0.43 12.68
CA LYS A 59 -14.36 0.52 12.61
C LYS A 59 -14.82 0.89 11.21
N TRP A 60 -14.23 1.92 10.61
CA TRP A 60 -14.56 2.39 9.26
C TRP A 60 -14.34 1.29 8.22
N VAL A 61 -13.18 0.64 8.23
CA VAL A 61 -12.86 -0.47 7.31
C VAL A 61 -13.86 -1.62 7.46
N ARG A 62 -14.20 -2.01 8.68
CA ARG A 62 -15.18 -3.08 8.93
C ARG A 62 -16.56 -2.71 8.39
N GLU A 63 -17.02 -1.49 8.60
CA GLU A 63 -18.33 -1.03 8.13
C GLU A 63 -18.42 -1.03 6.60
N HIS A 64 -17.38 -0.56 5.93
CA HIS A 64 -17.34 -0.51 4.46
C HIS A 64 -17.19 -1.91 3.84
N ARG A 65 -16.34 -2.76 4.40
CA ARG A 65 -16.28 -4.18 4.00
C ARG A 65 -17.61 -4.88 4.19
N GLY A 66 -18.33 -4.59 5.28
CA GLY A 66 -19.67 -5.12 5.55
C GLY A 66 -20.74 -4.68 4.54
N ARG A 67 -20.51 -3.57 3.83
CA ARG A 67 -21.36 -3.08 2.72
C ARG A 67 -20.89 -3.57 1.34
N GLY A 68 -19.89 -4.44 1.29
CA GLY A 68 -19.37 -5.03 0.04
C GLY A 68 -18.18 -4.27 -0.58
N MET A 69 -17.68 -3.20 0.04
CA MET A 69 -16.49 -2.49 -0.45
C MET A 69 -15.25 -3.38 -0.30
N ARG A 70 -14.48 -3.52 -1.36
CA ARG A 70 -13.19 -4.19 -1.30
C ARG A 70 -12.13 -3.24 -0.75
N ILE A 71 -11.55 -3.57 0.41
CA ILE A 71 -10.53 -2.73 1.04
C ILE A 71 -9.30 -3.57 1.34
N ASP A 72 -8.17 -3.16 0.78
CA ASP A 72 -6.85 -3.69 1.06
C ASP A 72 -6.08 -2.69 1.94
N VAL A 73 -5.57 -3.15 3.07
CA VAL A 73 -4.72 -2.37 3.97
C VAL A 73 -3.32 -2.94 3.91
N LEU A 74 -2.34 -2.13 3.54
CA LEU A 74 -0.95 -2.53 3.55
C LEU A 74 -0.28 -2.09 4.86
N LEU A 75 0.81 -2.76 5.21
CA LEU A 75 1.68 -2.39 6.31
C LEU A 75 2.76 -1.44 5.79
N GLY A 76 2.93 -0.32 6.47
CA GLY A 76 4.12 0.51 6.33
C GLY A 76 5.19 0.17 7.37
N ASN A 77 6.31 0.87 7.35
CA ASN A 77 7.39 0.63 8.29
C ASN A 77 7.01 1.02 9.73
N HIS A 78 6.17 2.04 9.92
CA HIS A 78 5.63 2.41 11.23
C HIS A 78 4.67 1.35 11.76
N ASP A 79 3.79 0.80 10.92
CA ASP A 79 2.87 -0.27 11.30
C ASP A 79 3.62 -1.57 11.63
N PHE A 80 4.62 -1.90 10.80
CA PHE A 80 5.33 -3.17 10.89
C PHE A 80 6.17 -3.31 12.17
N CYS A 81 6.61 -2.20 12.76
CA CYS A 81 7.32 -2.23 14.04
C CYS A 81 6.43 -2.79 15.17
N TYR A 82 5.13 -2.52 15.17
CA TYR A 82 4.16 -3.09 16.11
C TYR A 82 3.90 -4.58 15.86
N VAL A 83 3.80 -4.98 14.59
CA VAL A 83 3.67 -6.40 14.20
C VAL A 83 4.91 -7.18 14.64
N ARG A 84 6.12 -6.66 14.40
CA ARG A 84 7.37 -7.28 14.83
C ARG A 84 7.59 -7.29 16.35
N GLY A 85 6.92 -6.41 17.07
CA GLY A 85 7.17 -6.20 18.49
C GLY A 85 8.53 -5.52 18.76
N LYS A 86 9.02 -4.70 17.83
CA LYS A 86 10.28 -3.96 17.96
C LYS A 86 10.02 -2.45 17.81
N ARG A 87 10.75 -1.67 18.61
CA ARG A 87 10.68 -0.22 18.53
C ARG A 87 11.10 0.28 17.16
N GLY A 88 10.26 1.12 16.55
CA GLY A 88 10.53 1.91 15.35
C GLY A 88 10.54 3.42 15.65
N PRO A 89 10.79 4.26 14.63
CA PRO A 89 10.68 5.70 14.76
C PRO A 89 9.26 6.10 15.21
N GLY A 90 9.13 6.94 16.22
CA GLY A 90 7.82 7.40 16.72
C GLY A 90 7.03 6.39 17.57
N SER A 91 7.35 5.09 17.54
CA SER A 91 6.53 4.03 18.10
C SER A 91 6.26 4.12 19.60
N ILE A 92 5.00 3.92 20.00
CA ILE A 92 4.51 3.92 21.39
C ILE A 92 4.35 2.47 21.87
N MET A 93 5.41 1.91 22.43
CA MET A 93 5.49 0.49 22.74
C MET A 93 4.56 0.01 23.86
N SER A 94 4.06 0.89 24.72
CA SER A 94 3.08 0.56 25.76
C SER A 94 1.77 0.02 25.23
N ILE A 95 1.34 0.48 24.04
CA ILE A 95 0.11 0.04 23.37
C ILE A 95 0.36 -0.91 22.19
N MET A 96 1.57 -1.41 22.05
CA MET A 96 1.97 -2.30 20.93
C MET A 96 1.00 -3.46 20.70
N ARG A 97 0.53 -4.11 21.78
CA ARG A 97 -0.39 -5.25 21.65
C ARG A 97 -1.74 -4.86 21.05
N ASN A 98 -2.25 -3.68 21.43
CA ASN A 98 -3.51 -3.16 20.92
C ASN A 98 -3.38 -2.88 19.41
N LEU A 99 -2.33 -2.16 19.02
CA LEU A 99 -2.07 -1.82 17.62
C LEU A 99 -1.83 -3.06 16.77
N ARG A 100 -1.06 -4.02 17.27
CA ARG A 100 -0.85 -5.31 16.61
C ARG A 100 -2.18 -6.03 16.36
N THR A 101 -3.04 -6.14 17.36
CA THR A 101 -4.37 -6.76 17.22
C THR A 101 -5.23 -6.01 16.19
N ILE A 102 -5.18 -4.68 16.17
CA ILE A 102 -5.90 -3.89 15.18
C ILE A 102 -5.37 -4.18 13.77
N LEU A 103 -4.06 -4.15 13.57
CA LEU A 103 -3.42 -4.36 12.27
C LEU A 103 -3.65 -5.79 11.75
N GLU A 104 -3.41 -6.82 12.59
CA GLU A 104 -3.50 -8.23 12.18
C GLU A 104 -4.96 -8.70 12.08
N ASP A 105 -5.78 -8.48 13.11
CA ASP A 105 -7.11 -9.08 13.20
C ASP A 105 -8.21 -8.21 12.59
N ALA A 106 -8.25 -6.91 12.91
CA ALA A 106 -9.33 -6.04 12.47
C ALA A 106 -9.12 -5.52 11.04
N LEU A 107 -7.92 -5.07 10.72
CA LEU A 107 -7.57 -4.55 9.40
C LEU A 107 -7.14 -5.65 8.43
N GLN A 108 -6.65 -6.80 8.94
CA GLN A 108 -6.09 -7.89 8.14
C GLN A 108 -5.00 -7.35 7.20
N ALA A 109 -4.10 -6.55 7.77
CA ALA A 109 -3.08 -5.86 7.02
C ALA A 109 -2.07 -6.83 6.40
N LYS A 110 -1.57 -6.50 5.22
CA LYS A 110 -0.64 -7.31 4.43
C LYS A 110 0.50 -6.46 3.89
N VAL A 111 1.53 -7.07 3.32
CA VAL A 111 2.71 -6.35 2.78
C VAL A 111 2.44 -5.78 1.40
N ALA A 112 1.69 -6.50 0.57
CA ALA A 112 1.46 -6.10 -0.82
C ALA A 112 0.10 -6.55 -1.34
N CYS A 113 -0.36 -5.85 -2.39
CA CYS A 113 -1.48 -6.28 -3.24
C CYS A 113 -1.20 -5.85 -4.69
N THR A 114 -2.15 -6.13 -5.59
CA THR A 114 -2.08 -5.64 -6.97
C THR A 114 -3.28 -4.78 -7.32
N VAL A 115 -3.09 -3.78 -8.18
CA VAL A 115 -4.14 -3.00 -8.85
C VAL A 115 -3.87 -3.05 -10.34
N GLY A 116 -4.67 -3.82 -11.07
CA GLY A 116 -4.36 -4.15 -12.46
C GLY A 116 -2.94 -4.74 -12.58
N PRO A 117 -2.06 -4.19 -13.43
CA PRO A 117 -0.69 -4.65 -13.59
C PRO A 117 0.27 -4.14 -12.49
N TYR A 118 -0.19 -3.21 -11.64
CA TYR A 118 0.66 -2.58 -10.65
C TYR A 118 0.84 -3.44 -9.41
N LEU A 119 2.08 -3.59 -8.96
CA LEU A 119 2.40 -4.03 -7.60
C LEU A 119 2.22 -2.83 -6.65
N CYS A 120 1.38 -2.99 -5.65
CA CYS A 120 1.23 -2.03 -4.55
C CYS A 120 1.95 -2.57 -3.32
N SER A 121 2.91 -1.82 -2.81
CA SER A 121 3.58 -2.05 -1.52
C SER A 121 3.91 -0.70 -0.91
N HIS A 122 4.23 -0.67 0.38
CA HIS A 122 4.45 0.60 1.07
C HIS A 122 5.57 1.44 0.43
N ALA A 123 6.78 0.86 0.30
CA ALA A 123 7.95 1.61 -0.18
C ALA A 123 8.47 1.16 -1.56
N GLY A 124 7.94 0.06 -2.10
CA GLY A 124 8.35 -0.48 -3.39
C GLY A 124 9.40 -1.58 -3.31
N VAL A 125 9.56 -2.29 -4.42
CA VAL A 125 10.51 -3.38 -4.57
C VAL A 125 11.61 -2.97 -5.55
N THR A 126 12.84 -2.88 -5.04
CA THR A 126 14.02 -2.59 -5.87
C THR A 126 14.59 -3.85 -6.52
N GLY A 127 15.29 -3.67 -7.64
CA GLY A 127 15.92 -4.78 -8.36
C GLY A 127 16.98 -5.50 -7.53
N VAL A 128 17.79 -4.76 -6.77
CA VAL A 128 18.83 -5.34 -5.91
C VAL A 128 18.23 -6.16 -4.75
N TRP A 129 17.13 -5.69 -4.14
CA TRP A 129 16.43 -6.42 -3.09
C TRP A 129 15.75 -7.67 -3.66
N ALA A 130 15.04 -7.55 -4.79
CA ALA A 130 14.38 -8.66 -5.45
C ALA A 130 15.40 -9.75 -5.89
N LYS A 131 16.54 -9.35 -6.44
CA LYS A 131 17.61 -10.29 -6.79
C LYS A 131 18.09 -11.10 -5.59
N ARG A 132 18.07 -10.54 -4.40
CA ARG A 132 18.52 -11.20 -3.17
C ARG A 132 17.46 -12.10 -2.57
N PHE A 133 16.20 -11.68 -2.54
CA PHE A 133 15.15 -12.30 -1.74
C PHE A 133 13.99 -12.89 -2.56
N LEU A 134 13.91 -12.56 -3.87
CA LEU A 134 12.88 -13.05 -4.79
C LEU A 134 13.48 -13.71 -6.04
N ALA A 135 14.71 -14.25 -5.95
CA ALA A 135 15.40 -14.80 -7.11
C ALA A 135 14.67 -15.99 -7.79
N ASP A 136 13.81 -16.67 -7.06
CA ASP A 136 12.96 -17.78 -7.49
C ASP A 136 11.53 -17.36 -7.87
N VAL A 137 11.20 -16.06 -7.75
CA VAL A 137 9.86 -15.51 -8.04
C VAL A 137 9.88 -14.85 -9.42
N PRO A 138 8.90 -15.14 -10.29
CA PRO A 138 8.76 -14.41 -11.56
C PRO A 138 8.64 -12.90 -11.34
N ALA A 139 9.16 -12.09 -12.27
CA ALA A 139 8.97 -10.64 -12.29
C ALA A 139 7.52 -10.30 -12.74
N ASP A 140 6.58 -10.64 -11.89
CA ASP A 140 5.14 -10.48 -12.06
C ASP A 140 4.53 -9.93 -10.77
N ALA A 141 3.70 -8.90 -10.88
CA ALA A 141 3.14 -8.21 -9.72
C ALA A 141 2.35 -9.13 -8.79
N VAL A 142 1.61 -10.10 -9.34
CA VAL A 142 0.79 -11.05 -8.56
C VAL A 142 1.68 -12.02 -7.80
N ALA A 143 2.65 -12.62 -8.47
CA ALA A 143 3.59 -13.56 -7.86
C ALA A 143 4.43 -12.89 -6.76
N ILE A 144 4.88 -11.66 -6.99
CA ILE A 144 5.63 -10.88 -6.00
C ILE A 144 4.75 -10.51 -4.80
N ALA A 145 3.53 -10.01 -5.03
CA ALA A 145 2.62 -9.67 -3.93
C ALA A 145 2.29 -10.90 -3.07
N GLN A 146 2.08 -12.06 -3.70
CA GLN A 146 1.87 -13.33 -2.99
C GLN A 146 3.09 -13.67 -2.13
N ARG A 147 4.29 -13.64 -2.70
CA ARG A 147 5.53 -13.98 -1.98
C ARG A 147 5.80 -13.03 -0.82
N LEU A 148 5.59 -11.73 -0.98
CA LEU A 148 5.73 -10.75 0.09
C LEU A 148 4.77 -11.03 1.26
N ASN A 149 3.53 -11.42 0.96
CA ASN A 149 2.56 -11.79 1.98
C ASN A 149 2.87 -13.13 2.64
N GLU A 150 3.45 -14.10 1.92
CA GLU A 150 3.97 -15.33 2.51
C GLU A 150 5.12 -15.03 3.49
N MET A 151 6.04 -14.13 3.14
CA MET A 151 7.12 -13.69 4.03
C MET A 151 6.60 -13.04 5.32
N LEU A 152 5.43 -12.39 5.29
CA LEU A 152 4.79 -11.84 6.49
C LEU A 152 4.39 -12.95 7.48
N THR A 153 3.97 -14.10 6.99
CA THR A 153 3.51 -15.21 7.84
C THR A 153 4.63 -15.99 8.53
N ASP A 154 5.88 -15.80 8.09
CA ASP A 154 7.06 -16.44 8.66
C ASP A 154 8.04 -15.40 9.22
N SER A 155 8.15 -15.34 10.53
CA SER A 155 8.99 -14.36 11.23
C SER A 155 10.49 -14.44 10.88
N SER A 156 10.95 -15.51 10.25
CA SER A 156 12.34 -15.63 9.75
C SER A 156 12.65 -14.62 8.64
N TYR A 157 11.64 -14.20 7.86
CA TYR A 157 11.76 -13.22 6.78
C TYR A 157 11.50 -11.76 7.24
N TRP A 158 11.07 -11.55 8.47
CA TRP A 158 10.72 -10.19 8.93
C TRP A 158 11.90 -9.21 8.89
N GLY A 159 13.15 -9.74 9.04
CA GLY A 159 14.35 -8.92 8.88
C GLY A 159 14.59 -8.47 7.44
N ASP A 160 14.18 -9.28 6.49
CA ASP A 160 14.31 -9.01 5.06
C ASP A 160 13.25 -8.01 4.61
N LEU A 161 11.99 -8.17 5.06
CA LEU A 161 10.91 -7.21 4.82
C LEU A 161 11.23 -5.82 5.41
N ASP A 162 11.78 -5.78 6.62
CA ASP A 162 12.17 -4.57 7.37
C ASP A 162 13.60 -4.08 7.02
N SER A 163 14.06 -4.41 5.83
CA SER A 163 15.39 -4.06 5.33
C SER A 163 15.46 -2.57 5.03
N CYS A 164 16.20 -1.83 5.87
CA CYS A 164 16.30 -0.37 5.81
C CYS A 164 17.63 0.08 5.16
N PRO A 165 17.56 0.86 4.06
CA PRO A 165 18.75 1.30 3.33
C PRO A 165 19.47 2.50 3.98
N PRO A 166 20.70 2.80 3.55
CA PRO A 166 21.43 3.99 4.02
C PRO A 166 20.72 5.32 3.74
N SER A 167 19.94 5.41 2.69
CA SER A 167 19.08 6.57 2.36
C SER A 167 18.07 6.90 3.47
N ARG A 168 17.70 5.90 4.27
CA ARG A 168 16.78 6.00 5.42
C ARG A 168 17.48 5.75 6.77
N GLY A 169 18.81 5.82 6.79
CA GLY A 169 19.61 5.69 8.02
C GLY A 169 19.91 4.25 8.45
N GLY A 170 19.58 3.26 7.63
CA GLY A 170 19.91 1.85 7.85
C GLY A 170 21.24 1.44 7.21
N TRP A 171 21.47 0.13 7.12
CA TRP A 171 22.71 -0.48 6.60
C TRP A 171 22.43 -1.66 5.68
N SER A 172 21.18 -1.80 5.24
CA SER A 172 20.74 -2.96 4.46
C SER A 172 20.31 -2.55 3.04
N LEU A 173 19.72 -3.49 2.29
CA LEU A 173 19.16 -3.20 0.97
C LEU A 173 17.85 -2.45 1.09
N PRO A 174 17.48 -1.63 0.08
CA PRO A 174 16.19 -0.94 0.06
C PRO A 174 15.03 -1.95 -0.14
N GLY A 175 14.37 -2.30 0.96
CA GLY A 175 13.30 -3.29 1.01
C GLY A 175 11.90 -2.69 0.86
N PRO A 176 10.86 -3.55 0.78
CA PRO A 176 9.50 -3.15 0.42
C PRO A 176 8.81 -2.24 1.44
N LEU A 177 9.38 -2.09 2.65
CA LEU A 177 8.86 -1.21 3.70
C LEU A 177 9.71 0.04 3.92
N TRP A 178 10.91 0.15 3.28
CA TRP A 178 11.87 1.19 3.61
C TRP A 178 12.58 1.83 2.42
N ALA A 179 12.38 1.36 1.19
CA ALA A 179 13.04 1.94 0.03
C ALA A 179 12.69 3.43 -0.10
N ASP A 180 13.70 4.29 -0.20
CA ASP A 180 13.45 5.70 -0.51
C ASP A 180 13.03 5.84 -1.98
N LEU A 181 12.24 6.88 -2.31
CA LEU A 181 11.85 7.13 -3.69
C LEU A 181 13.09 7.25 -4.62
N ARG A 182 14.23 7.75 -4.11
CA ARG A 182 15.49 7.79 -4.87
C ARG A 182 16.01 6.39 -5.18
N ASP A 183 15.94 5.46 -4.22
CA ASP A 183 16.31 4.06 -4.46
C ASP A 183 15.42 3.44 -5.55
N MET A 184 14.12 3.77 -5.53
CA MET A 184 13.16 3.33 -6.54
C MET A 184 13.40 3.97 -7.91
N LEU A 185 13.78 5.26 -7.97
CA LEU A 185 14.14 5.93 -9.21
C LEU A 185 15.41 5.37 -9.82
N ASP A 186 16.33 4.89 -9.00
CA ASP A 186 17.60 4.33 -9.49
C ASP A 186 17.49 2.86 -9.88
N ASP A 187 16.69 2.06 -9.13
CA ASP A 187 16.69 0.59 -9.23
C ASP A 187 15.30 -0.03 -8.98
N ALA A 188 14.19 0.56 -9.43
CA ALA A 188 12.90 -0.12 -9.39
C ALA A 188 12.98 -1.47 -10.13
N LEU A 189 12.30 -2.50 -9.59
CA LEU A 189 12.32 -3.84 -10.20
C LEU A 189 11.83 -3.79 -11.66
N PRO A 190 12.68 -4.11 -12.65
CA PRO A 190 12.30 -4.02 -14.06
C PRO A 190 11.17 -4.97 -14.44
N GLY A 191 10.26 -4.53 -15.31
CA GLY A 191 9.11 -5.30 -15.80
C GLY A 191 7.93 -5.31 -14.86
N VAL A 192 7.98 -4.57 -13.74
CA VAL A 192 6.91 -4.52 -12.73
C VAL A 192 6.54 -3.07 -12.44
N PRO A 193 5.42 -2.58 -13.00
CA PRO A 193 4.88 -1.27 -12.62
C PRO A 193 4.52 -1.24 -11.13
N GLN A 194 4.76 -0.12 -10.45
CA GLN A 194 4.58 -0.03 -8.99
C GLN A 194 3.81 1.21 -8.55
N ILE A 195 3.07 1.06 -7.45
CA ILE A 195 2.41 2.16 -6.72
C ILE A 195 2.92 2.09 -5.27
N VAL A 196 3.47 3.20 -4.78
CA VAL A 196 4.15 3.29 -3.49
C VAL A 196 3.72 4.52 -2.68
N GLY A 197 3.88 4.45 -1.36
CA GLY A 197 3.81 5.54 -0.38
C GLY A 197 5.19 5.91 0.16
N HIS A 198 5.33 6.00 1.49
CA HIS A 198 6.57 6.09 2.27
C HIS A 198 7.44 7.34 2.06
N SER A 199 7.59 7.77 0.83
CA SER A 199 8.40 8.95 0.51
C SER A 199 7.50 10.13 0.22
N PRO A 200 7.49 11.17 1.10
CA PRO A 200 6.60 12.30 0.92
C PRO A 200 6.82 13.02 -0.41
N VAL A 201 5.72 13.29 -1.11
CA VAL A 201 5.68 14.02 -2.39
C VAL A 201 4.67 15.15 -2.32
N GLU A 202 4.86 16.20 -3.14
CA GLU A 202 3.94 17.35 -3.16
C GLU A 202 2.54 16.97 -3.66
N ARG A 203 2.47 16.03 -4.60
CA ARG A 203 1.24 15.48 -5.18
C ARG A 203 1.47 14.06 -5.66
N VAL A 204 0.41 13.32 -5.88
CA VAL A 204 0.50 12.03 -6.58
C VAL A 204 1.12 12.22 -7.95
N GLU A 205 2.20 11.51 -8.25
CA GLU A 205 2.97 11.66 -9.47
C GLU A 205 3.46 10.32 -10.02
N ASN A 206 3.44 10.19 -11.37
CA ASN A 206 4.07 9.07 -12.08
C ASN A 206 5.47 9.45 -12.53
N TYR A 207 6.48 8.90 -11.90
CA TYR A 207 7.89 9.17 -12.17
C TYR A 207 8.44 8.47 -13.42
N ALA A 208 7.67 7.60 -14.06
CA ALA A 208 8.00 7.05 -15.37
C ALA A 208 7.39 7.88 -16.52
N SER A 209 6.85 9.06 -16.25
CA SER A 209 6.33 9.96 -17.26
C SER A 209 7.40 10.96 -17.74
N GLY A 210 7.33 11.36 -19.01
CA GLY A 210 8.24 12.37 -19.59
C GLY A 210 9.49 11.80 -20.28
N TRP A 211 10.33 12.70 -20.81
CA TRP A 211 11.48 12.35 -21.66
C TRP A 211 12.62 11.59 -20.94
N MET A 212 12.75 11.75 -19.62
CA MET A 212 13.75 11.04 -18.81
C MET A 212 13.32 9.62 -18.43
N ALA A 213 12.08 9.27 -18.68
CA ALA A 213 11.48 8.01 -18.27
C ALA A 213 11.41 6.96 -19.39
N ALA A 214 11.99 7.25 -20.57
CA ALA A 214 11.93 6.36 -21.72
C ALA A 214 12.47 4.95 -21.37
N GLY A 215 11.58 3.94 -21.41
CA GLY A 215 11.92 2.54 -21.12
C GLY A 215 11.85 2.15 -19.64
N ARG A 216 11.32 2.99 -18.75
CA ARG A 216 11.03 2.64 -17.36
C ARG A 216 9.57 2.20 -17.22
N ASP A 217 9.33 1.25 -16.30
CA ASP A 217 7.99 0.89 -15.90
C ASP A 217 7.35 2.02 -15.08
N PRO A 218 6.01 2.19 -15.14
CA PRO A 218 5.30 3.19 -14.34
C PRO A 218 5.59 3.03 -12.84
N LEU A 219 5.93 4.15 -12.18
CA LEU A 219 6.15 4.25 -10.76
C LEU A 219 5.33 5.44 -10.21
N TRP A 220 4.25 5.13 -9.52
CA TRP A 220 3.41 6.12 -8.85
C TRP A 220 3.82 6.29 -7.40
N ALA A 221 4.08 7.53 -6.96
CA ALA A 221 4.31 7.89 -5.56
C ALA A 221 3.07 8.61 -5.01
N CYS A 222 2.57 8.16 -3.86
CA CYS A 222 1.27 8.56 -3.31
C CYS A 222 1.32 9.08 -1.86
N ASP A 223 2.49 9.20 -1.21
CA ASP A 223 2.57 9.80 0.13
C ASP A 223 2.46 11.33 0.05
N THR A 224 1.23 11.81 0.03
CA THR A 224 0.88 13.24 -0.06
C THR A 224 0.31 13.79 1.24
N MET A 225 0.20 12.95 2.29
CA MET A 225 -0.47 13.32 3.54
C MET A 225 0.49 13.46 4.73
N SER A 226 1.78 13.20 4.52
CA SER A 226 2.82 13.37 5.55
C SER A 226 3.01 14.82 5.96
N LEU A 227 3.34 15.04 7.25
CA LEU A 227 3.59 16.36 7.83
C LEU A 227 5.05 16.55 8.21
N MET A 228 5.50 17.78 8.15
CA MET A 228 6.71 18.22 8.85
C MET A 228 6.52 18.13 10.36
N SER A 229 7.60 18.02 11.12
CA SER A 229 7.59 17.91 12.58
C SER A 229 6.93 19.09 13.32
N TYR A 230 6.67 20.18 12.62
CA TYR A 230 5.94 21.36 13.13
C TYR A 230 4.51 21.49 12.55
N GLY A 231 3.96 20.41 11.97
CA GLY A 231 2.58 20.30 11.54
C GLY A 231 2.24 20.84 10.16
N ALA A 232 3.21 21.40 9.41
CA ALA A 232 2.95 21.83 8.04
C ALA A 232 2.86 20.61 7.10
N PRO A 233 1.86 20.54 6.19
CA PRO A 233 1.77 19.47 5.21
C PRO A 233 2.95 19.54 4.22
N ILE A 234 3.43 18.36 3.81
CA ILE A 234 4.44 18.24 2.76
C ILE A 234 3.74 18.20 1.40
N GLY A 235 2.66 17.43 1.29
CA GLY A 235 1.89 17.29 0.06
C GLY A 235 0.51 17.94 0.11
N ASP A 236 -0.24 17.77 -0.97
CA ASP A 236 -1.55 18.37 -1.19
C ASP A 236 -2.73 17.46 -0.78
N GLY A 237 -2.46 16.27 -0.26
CA GLY A 237 -3.45 15.27 0.13
C GLY A 237 -4.12 14.55 -1.03
N SER A 238 -3.65 14.73 -2.27
CA SER A 238 -4.18 14.01 -3.44
C SER A 238 -4.05 12.50 -3.29
N MET A 239 -4.96 11.77 -3.93
CA MET A 239 -5.01 10.31 -3.98
C MET A 239 -4.90 9.84 -5.43
N LEU A 240 -4.61 8.57 -5.66
CA LEU A 240 -4.53 8.00 -7.01
C LEU A 240 -5.83 7.24 -7.32
N LEU A 241 -6.49 7.58 -8.43
CA LEU A 241 -7.61 6.82 -8.97
C LEU A 241 -7.14 6.00 -10.17
N VAL A 242 -7.38 4.70 -10.13
CA VAL A 242 -7.01 3.77 -11.21
C VAL A 242 -8.28 3.15 -11.78
N ASP A 243 -8.49 3.34 -13.08
CA ASP A 243 -9.55 2.67 -13.84
C ASP A 243 -9.12 1.24 -14.19
N GLU A 244 -9.89 0.25 -13.75
CA GLU A 244 -9.69 -1.16 -14.07
C GLU A 244 -10.82 -1.64 -15.01
N PRO A 245 -10.72 -1.37 -16.34
CA PRO A 245 -11.73 -1.80 -17.28
C PRO A 245 -11.79 -3.33 -17.33
N GLY A 246 -12.97 -3.91 -17.14
CA GLY A 246 -13.20 -5.34 -17.31
C GLY A 246 -12.97 -6.22 -16.08
N ALA A 247 -12.73 -5.68 -14.89
CA ALA A 247 -12.82 -6.45 -13.65
C ALA A 247 -14.30 -6.80 -13.39
N THR A 248 -14.79 -7.85 -14.05
CA THR A 248 -16.07 -8.48 -13.67
C THR A 248 -15.84 -9.22 -12.36
N ASP A 249 -16.74 -9.06 -11.40
CA ASP A 249 -16.77 -9.80 -10.15
C ASP A 249 -16.71 -11.31 -10.40
N GLY A 250 -15.51 -11.87 -10.48
CA GLY A 250 -15.33 -13.30 -10.37
C GLY A 250 -15.68 -13.72 -8.94
N PRO A 251 -16.47 -14.79 -8.74
CA PRO A 251 -16.85 -15.21 -7.40
C PRO A 251 -15.59 -15.52 -6.60
N THR A 252 -15.47 -14.89 -5.42
CA THR A 252 -14.50 -15.25 -4.38
C THR A 252 -14.73 -16.72 -4.03
N GLY A 253 -13.99 -17.61 -4.70
CA GLY A 253 -14.04 -19.04 -4.44
C GLY A 253 -13.53 -19.36 -3.06
N LEU A 254 -14.43 -19.49 -2.10
CA LEU A 254 -14.19 -20.26 -0.91
C LEU A 254 -13.85 -21.69 -1.35
N CYS A 255 -12.59 -22.08 -1.17
CA CYS A 255 -12.16 -23.46 -1.35
C CYS A 255 -12.88 -24.32 -0.29
N GLY A 256 -14.01 -24.90 -0.69
CA GLY A 256 -14.73 -25.89 0.07
C GLY A 256 -14.20 -27.28 -0.25
N SER A 257 -13.75 -27.98 0.79
CA SER A 257 -13.63 -29.44 0.95
C SER A 257 -13.04 -30.26 -0.19
N CYS A 258 -11.84 -30.80 0.04
CA CYS A 258 -11.24 -31.95 -0.65
C CYS A 258 -12.18 -33.17 -0.55
N GLY A 259 -12.76 -33.58 -1.69
CA GLY A 259 -13.37 -34.89 -1.92
C GLY A 259 -12.34 -35.77 -2.65
N SER A 260 -12.04 -36.92 -2.07
CA SER A 260 -11.16 -37.97 -2.57
C SER A 260 -11.71 -38.59 -3.89
N GLY A 261 -10.88 -38.63 -4.95
CA GLY A 261 -11.19 -39.35 -6.20
C GLY A 261 -9.92 -39.60 -7.03
N ALA A 262 -9.74 -40.83 -7.47
CA ALA A 262 -8.60 -41.54 -8.00
C ALA A 262 -7.91 -40.96 -9.27
N PRO A 263 -6.70 -41.45 -9.65
CA PRO A 263 -5.80 -40.87 -10.65
C PRO A 263 -6.10 -41.33 -12.06
N GLY A 264 -5.99 -40.42 -13.03
CA GLY A 264 -6.01 -40.81 -14.45
C GLY A 264 -6.23 -39.61 -15.38
N GLU A 265 -5.20 -39.39 -16.18
CA GLU A 265 -5.12 -38.70 -17.45
C GLU A 265 -4.29 -37.39 -17.48
N LEU A 266 -3.10 -37.58 -18.02
CA LEU A 266 -2.20 -36.53 -18.51
C LEU A 266 -2.85 -35.83 -19.73
N CYS A 267 -3.28 -34.59 -19.57
CA CYS A 267 -3.55 -33.70 -20.70
C CYS A 267 -2.28 -32.91 -21.04
N GLY A 268 -1.89 -32.99 -22.31
CA GLY A 268 -0.65 -32.47 -22.85
C GLY A 268 -0.51 -30.93 -22.69
N LEU A 269 0.65 -30.50 -22.27
CA LEU A 269 1.09 -29.12 -22.31
C LEU A 269 1.45 -28.75 -23.74
N GLY A 270 0.50 -28.11 -24.44
CA GLY A 270 0.78 -27.35 -25.65
C GLY A 270 1.51 -26.07 -25.27
N ALA A 271 2.79 -25.95 -25.62
CA ALA A 271 3.52 -24.69 -25.56
C ALA A 271 2.90 -23.69 -26.54
N SER A 272 2.04 -22.82 -26.05
CA SER A 272 1.63 -21.63 -26.78
C SER A 272 2.66 -20.53 -26.55
N ASN A 273 3.42 -20.18 -27.58
CA ASN A 273 4.14 -18.90 -27.67
C ASN A 273 3.09 -17.79 -27.60
N GLY A 274 2.74 -17.37 -26.40
CA GLY A 274 1.92 -16.21 -26.16
C GLY A 274 2.77 -14.97 -26.43
N ALA A 275 2.50 -14.28 -27.54
CA ALA A 275 2.89 -12.90 -27.70
C ALA A 275 2.40 -12.15 -26.45
N VAL A 276 3.29 -11.40 -25.79
CA VAL A 276 2.95 -10.46 -24.74
C VAL A 276 1.97 -9.49 -25.37
N ALA A 277 0.68 -9.66 -25.11
CA ALA A 277 -0.32 -8.67 -25.46
C ALA A 277 0.12 -7.38 -24.78
N ALA A 278 0.21 -6.31 -25.56
CA ALA A 278 0.48 -4.99 -25.03
C ALA A 278 -0.51 -4.76 -23.89
N ALA A 279 0.02 -4.60 -22.67
CA ALA A 279 -0.82 -4.34 -21.52
C ALA A 279 -1.60 -3.06 -21.85
N GLU A 280 -2.93 -3.17 -21.93
CA GLU A 280 -3.79 -2.00 -22.07
C GLU A 280 -3.38 -1.07 -20.93
N THR A 281 -2.93 0.13 -21.29
CA THR A 281 -2.47 1.12 -20.32
C THR A 281 -3.69 1.52 -19.50
N LEU A 282 -3.77 1.07 -18.24
CA LEU A 282 -4.86 1.48 -17.38
C LEU A 282 -4.80 3.00 -17.21
N GLU A 283 -5.94 3.66 -17.27
CA GLU A 283 -6.03 5.06 -16.95
C GLU A 283 -5.84 5.22 -15.43
N ALA A 284 -4.80 5.95 -15.05
CA ALA A 284 -4.49 6.27 -13.67
C ALA A 284 -4.18 7.76 -13.58
N HIS A 285 -4.81 8.45 -12.64
CA HIS A 285 -4.63 9.89 -12.45
C HIS A 285 -4.77 10.31 -11.00
N ALA A 286 -4.10 11.41 -10.63
CA ALA A 286 -4.26 12.03 -9.34
C ALA A 286 -5.65 12.65 -9.21
N VAL A 287 -6.31 12.43 -8.08
CA VAL A 287 -7.53 13.12 -7.69
C VAL A 287 -7.23 14.01 -6.49
N PRO A 288 -7.72 15.27 -6.49
CA PRO A 288 -7.45 16.20 -5.39
C PRO A 288 -8.05 15.69 -4.08
N PHE A 289 -7.54 16.19 -2.96
CA PHE A 289 -8.17 15.99 -1.66
C PHE A 289 -9.60 16.55 -1.70
N PRO A 290 -10.62 15.73 -1.41
CA PRO A 290 -12.01 16.15 -1.53
C PRO A 290 -12.45 17.07 -0.40
N GLY A 291 -13.53 17.83 -0.64
CA GLY A 291 -14.21 18.66 0.35
C GLY A 291 -13.92 20.16 0.26
N GLU A 292 -14.68 20.93 1.04
CA GLU A 292 -14.47 22.38 1.18
C GLU A 292 -13.25 22.66 2.07
N GLY A 293 -12.32 23.43 1.55
CA GLY A 293 -11.04 23.75 2.16
C GLY A 293 -9.88 22.93 1.59
N THR A 294 -8.67 23.43 1.75
CA THR A 294 -7.48 22.75 1.29
C THR A 294 -7.05 21.67 2.30
N PHE A 295 -6.31 20.68 1.83
CA PHE A 295 -5.66 19.69 2.71
C PHE A 295 -4.83 20.40 3.82
N ALA A 296 -4.15 21.51 3.48
CA ALA A 296 -3.39 22.32 4.43
C ALA A 296 -4.25 22.87 5.58
N GLU A 297 -5.48 23.32 5.29
CA GLU A 297 -6.40 23.78 6.34
C GLU A 297 -6.90 22.64 7.23
N ALA A 298 -7.14 21.48 6.66
CA ALA A 298 -7.48 20.26 7.41
C ALA A 298 -6.34 19.84 8.34
N CYS A 299 -5.11 19.83 7.85
CA CYS A 299 -3.92 19.53 8.64
C CYS A 299 -3.71 20.55 9.78
N LYS A 300 -3.93 21.84 9.51
CA LYS A 300 -3.84 22.88 10.55
C LYS A 300 -4.85 22.63 11.68
N ARG A 301 -6.11 22.37 11.35
CA ARG A 301 -7.14 22.03 12.36
C ARG A 301 -6.79 20.78 13.15
N TYR A 302 -6.31 19.75 12.47
CA TYR A 302 -5.85 18.49 13.09
C TYR A 302 -4.70 18.74 14.07
N TRP A 303 -3.70 19.56 13.67
CA TRP A 303 -2.55 19.87 14.51
C TRP A 303 -2.91 20.71 15.73
N GLU A 304 -3.78 21.71 15.58
CA GLU A 304 -4.25 22.58 16.66
C GLU A 304 -5.16 21.86 17.66
N ALA A 305 -5.76 20.74 17.28
CA ALA A 305 -6.64 19.94 18.14
C ALA A 305 -5.91 18.92 19.03
N ARG A 306 -4.64 18.71 18.80
CA ARG A 306 -3.74 17.82 19.57
C ARG A 306 -2.97 18.61 20.61
#